data_7a7c743bb4508234d332d6734ba41a6b
#
_entry.id   7a7c743bb4508234d332d6734ba41a6b
#
_cell.length_a   1.000
_cell.length_b   1.000
_cell.length_c   1.000
_cell.angle_alpha   90.00
_cell.angle_beta   90.00
_cell.angle_gamma   90.00
#
_symmetry.space_group_name_H-M   'P 1'
#
loop_
_entity.id
_entity.type
_entity.pdbx_description
1 polymer ?
#
loop_
_entity_poly.entity_id
_entity_poly.type
_entity_poly.pdbx_seq_one_letter_code
_entity_poly.pdbx_strand_id
1 'polypeptide(L)'
;QGAVLDVYDVERVEVLRGPQGTLYGRNTIGGAIKYVTRGLSDEPTFEANVKVGSYSQIDGTLTTSLPVTDSFRVGAAIASFNRDGFGENRITGEENYNKELFGARVSAELDLAENFQLRAAADYSLDKSNARQGHRLIPDQFPPFTYPVLGDVFDTRAGLNAVDQRVEAYGGSLVAEWDLNDNWTIKNILAYREDESTSPIDFDSLPEADVDVPAIYENDQFSEELQFLYSGDRLNGLIGVYYLDANASTVFDVLLATTGDLLSLPGLNAQTFGDVGTETWSIFGDFTYDLTDRWSLSLGGRY
;
A
#
# COMPACT_ATOMS: atom_id res chain seq x y z
N GLN A 1 6.69 2.67 1.36
CA GLN A 1 6.96 1.48 0.51
C GLN A 1 5.77 0.50 0.48
N GLY A 2 4.92 0.42 1.50
CA GLY A 2 3.72 -0.43 1.53
C GLY A 2 2.63 -0.11 0.50
N ALA A 3 2.82 0.89 -0.36
CA ALA A 3 1.84 1.30 -1.37
C ALA A 3 1.86 0.48 -2.67
N VAL A 4 2.83 -0.40 -2.88
CA VAL A 4 2.89 -1.28 -4.06
C VAL A 4 2.32 -2.63 -3.69
N LEU A 5 1.01 -2.70 -3.66
CA LEU A 5 0.28 -3.92 -3.34
C LEU A 5 0.19 -4.81 -4.58
N ASP A 6 0.65 -6.04 -4.45
CA ASP A 6 0.22 -7.08 -5.37
C ASP A 6 -1.27 -7.33 -5.16
N VAL A 7 -2.02 -7.21 -6.25
CA VAL A 7 -3.48 -7.17 -6.21
C VAL A 7 -4.02 -8.60 -6.15
N TYR A 8 -4.66 -8.94 -5.06
CA TYR A 8 -5.45 -10.16 -4.88
C TYR A 8 -6.79 -9.80 -4.23
N ASP A 9 -7.80 -10.63 -4.40
CA ASP A 9 -9.17 -10.41 -3.86
C ASP A 9 -9.80 -9.07 -4.30
N VAL A 10 -9.57 -8.68 -5.54
CA VAL A 10 -10.08 -7.43 -6.11
C VAL A 10 -11.17 -7.73 -7.13
N GLU A 11 -12.31 -7.06 -7.00
CA GLU A 11 -13.39 -7.09 -7.98
C GLU A 11 -13.04 -6.22 -9.19
N ARG A 12 -12.55 -4.99 -8.93
CA ARG A 12 -12.17 -4.03 -9.96
C ARG A 12 -11.16 -3.02 -9.48
N VAL A 13 -10.45 -2.43 -10.43
CA VAL A 13 -9.56 -1.28 -10.19
C VAL A 13 -10.15 -0.07 -10.90
N GLU A 14 -10.37 1.01 -10.16
CA GLU A 14 -10.89 2.28 -10.68
C GLU A 14 -9.74 3.28 -10.81
N VAL A 15 -9.59 3.87 -11.99
CA VAL A 15 -8.59 4.91 -12.26
C VAL A 15 -9.30 6.24 -12.44
N LEU A 16 -9.24 7.08 -11.42
CA LEU A 16 -9.84 8.41 -11.40
C LEU A 16 -8.80 9.42 -11.89
N ARG A 17 -9.06 10.07 -13.03
CA ARG A 17 -8.13 11.02 -13.64
C ARG A 17 -8.51 12.45 -13.29
N GLY A 18 -7.50 13.28 -13.05
CA GLY A 18 -7.67 14.68 -12.65
C GLY A 18 -7.88 14.86 -11.14
N PRO A 19 -8.08 16.09 -10.68
CA PRO A 19 -8.20 16.39 -9.25
C PRO A 19 -9.37 15.68 -8.60
N GLN A 20 -9.13 14.97 -7.50
CA GLN A 20 -10.11 14.21 -6.72
C GLN A 20 -10.22 14.73 -5.27
N GLY A 21 -9.79 15.97 -5.01
CA GLY A 21 -9.65 16.52 -3.65
C GLY A 21 -10.94 16.60 -2.84
N THR A 22 -12.10 16.75 -3.49
CA THR A 22 -13.39 16.87 -2.80
C THR A 22 -13.69 15.61 -1.98
N LEU A 23 -13.63 14.44 -2.59
CA LEU A 23 -13.99 13.17 -1.94
C LEU A 23 -12.77 12.47 -1.32
N TYR A 24 -11.61 12.53 -1.97
CA TYR A 24 -10.41 11.77 -1.57
C TYR A 24 -9.38 12.60 -0.79
N GLY A 25 -9.63 13.90 -0.63
CA GLY A 25 -8.80 14.79 0.16
C GLY A 25 -7.48 15.20 -0.52
N ARG A 26 -6.52 15.60 0.31
CA ARG A 26 -5.19 16.08 -0.14
C ARG A 26 -4.42 15.01 -0.91
N ASN A 27 -3.43 15.44 -1.69
CA ASN A 27 -2.51 14.59 -2.48
C ASN A 27 -3.16 13.84 -3.66
N THR A 28 -4.38 14.21 -4.08
CA THR A 28 -5.10 13.61 -5.21
C THR A 28 -5.25 14.55 -6.40
N ILE A 29 -4.29 15.46 -6.59
CA ILE A 29 -4.32 16.48 -7.66
C ILE A 29 -4.18 15.86 -9.06
N GLY A 30 -3.43 14.78 -9.20
CA GLY A 30 -3.25 14.06 -10.47
C GLY A 30 -4.31 13.00 -10.73
N GLY A 31 -4.99 12.56 -9.67
CA GLY A 31 -5.96 11.46 -9.72
C GLY A 31 -5.83 10.50 -8.55
N ALA A 32 -6.60 9.41 -8.61
CA ALA A 32 -6.54 8.32 -7.64
C ALA A 32 -6.69 6.96 -8.32
N ILE A 33 -6.06 5.95 -7.75
CA ILE A 33 -6.27 4.54 -8.11
C ILE A 33 -6.96 3.89 -6.92
N LYS A 34 -8.15 3.34 -7.15
CA LYS A 34 -8.95 2.69 -6.11
C LYS A 34 -9.09 1.20 -6.42
N TYR A 35 -8.72 0.38 -5.46
CA TYR A 35 -8.93 -1.06 -5.49
C TYR A 35 -10.22 -1.37 -4.74
N VAL A 36 -11.17 -1.97 -5.42
CA VAL A 36 -12.45 -2.38 -4.83
C VAL A 36 -12.37 -3.87 -4.58
N THR A 37 -12.40 -4.26 -3.32
CA THR A 37 -12.38 -5.66 -2.93
C THR A 37 -13.71 -6.34 -3.23
N ARG A 38 -13.68 -7.66 -3.44
CA ARG A 38 -14.90 -8.44 -3.68
C ARG A 38 -15.84 -8.38 -2.48
N GLY A 39 -17.12 -8.19 -2.76
CA GLY A 39 -18.19 -8.42 -1.79
C GLY A 39 -18.37 -9.90 -1.50
N LEU A 40 -18.99 -10.23 -0.38
CA LEU A 40 -19.30 -11.60 -0.03
C LEU A 40 -20.55 -12.09 -0.77
N SER A 41 -20.51 -13.35 -1.20
CA SER A 41 -21.59 -13.98 -1.96
C SER A 41 -22.64 -14.63 -1.04
N ASP A 42 -23.89 -14.60 -1.44
CA ASP A 42 -24.98 -15.34 -0.80
C ASP A 42 -24.93 -16.85 -1.11
N GLU A 43 -24.06 -17.29 -2.03
CA GLU A 43 -23.79 -18.68 -2.33
C GLU A 43 -22.33 -19.03 -1.97
N PRO A 44 -22.03 -20.26 -1.52
CA PRO A 44 -20.66 -20.68 -1.29
C PRO A 44 -19.82 -20.55 -2.56
N THR A 45 -18.72 -19.82 -2.48
CA THR A 45 -17.76 -19.67 -3.58
C THR A 45 -16.37 -20.11 -3.16
N PHE A 46 -15.64 -20.66 -4.11
CA PHE A 46 -14.25 -21.06 -3.95
C PHE A 46 -13.53 -20.86 -5.26
N GLU A 47 -12.47 -20.07 -5.25
CA GLU A 47 -11.62 -19.83 -6.41
C GLU A 47 -10.17 -20.03 -6.03
N ALA A 48 -9.45 -20.84 -6.79
CA ALA A 48 -8.02 -21.05 -6.63
C ALA A 48 -7.31 -20.83 -7.97
N ASN A 49 -6.26 -20.02 -7.95
CA ASN A 49 -5.43 -19.79 -9.12
C ASN A 49 -3.97 -20.12 -8.79
N VAL A 50 -3.31 -20.81 -9.71
CA VAL A 50 -1.88 -21.08 -9.65
C VAL A 50 -1.25 -20.64 -10.97
N LYS A 51 -0.16 -19.89 -10.87
CA LYS A 51 0.63 -19.44 -12.02
C LYS A 51 2.06 -19.91 -11.84
N VAL A 52 2.60 -20.52 -12.88
CA VAL A 52 4.01 -20.92 -12.97
C VAL A 52 4.69 -20.20 -14.12
N GLY A 53 5.97 -19.89 -13.99
CA GLY A 53 6.69 -19.12 -14.99
C GLY A 53 8.20 -19.31 -14.93
N SER A 54 8.93 -18.51 -15.70
CA SER A 54 10.38 -18.46 -15.67
C SER A 54 10.90 -18.01 -14.31
N TYR A 55 12.15 -18.31 -14.00
CA TYR A 55 12.80 -18.01 -12.73
C TYR A 55 12.07 -18.65 -11.54
N SER A 56 11.74 -19.94 -11.68
CA SER A 56 11.04 -20.72 -10.63
C SER A 56 9.75 -20.06 -10.13
N GLN A 57 9.11 -19.21 -10.94
CA GLN A 57 7.90 -18.50 -10.51
C GLN A 57 6.79 -19.48 -10.15
N ILE A 58 6.27 -19.33 -8.94
CA ILE A 58 5.09 -20.03 -8.44
C ILE A 58 4.25 -19.01 -7.67
N ASP A 59 3.16 -18.57 -8.27
CA ASP A 59 2.17 -17.70 -7.64
C ASP A 59 0.91 -18.50 -7.33
N GLY A 60 0.33 -18.29 -6.17
CA GLY A 60 -0.92 -18.92 -5.77
C GLY A 60 -1.88 -17.91 -5.14
N THR A 61 -3.15 -17.98 -5.50
CA THR A 61 -4.22 -17.24 -4.82
C THR A 61 -5.38 -18.19 -4.52
N LEU A 62 -5.99 -17.97 -3.37
CA LEU A 62 -7.18 -18.68 -2.92
C LEU A 62 -8.16 -17.66 -2.36
N THR A 63 -9.41 -17.69 -2.83
CA THR A 63 -10.49 -16.87 -2.30
C THR A 63 -11.71 -17.73 -2.02
N THR A 64 -12.42 -17.44 -0.93
CA THR A 64 -13.65 -18.12 -0.58
C THR A 64 -14.64 -17.16 0.06
N SER A 65 -15.93 -17.40 -0.18
CA SER A 65 -17.03 -16.74 0.47
C SER A 65 -18.05 -17.78 0.87
N LEU A 66 -18.53 -17.71 2.11
CA LEU A 66 -19.47 -18.66 2.71
C LEU A 66 -20.61 -17.93 3.41
N PRO A 67 -21.87 -18.13 2.99
CA PRO A 67 -23.01 -17.75 3.79
C PRO A 67 -23.11 -18.70 4.99
N VAL A 68 -23.03 -18.13 6.19
CA VAL A 68 -23.17 -18.89 7.45
C VAL A 68 -24.66 -18.98 7.83
N THR A 69 -25.38 -17.89 7.59
CA THR A 69 -26.85 -17.78 7.70
C THR A 69 -27.34 -16.87 6.57
N ASP A 70 -28.66 -16.71 6.43
CA ASP A 70 -29.26 -15.79 5.46
C ASP A 70 -28.83 -14.33 5.66
N SER A 71 -28.37 -13.96 6.88
CA SER A 71 -27.95 -12.59 7.22
C SER A 71 -26.47 -12.47 7.57
N PHE A 72 -25.70 -13.56 7.58
CA PHE A 72 -24.29 -13.53 7.95
C PHE A 72 -23.42 -14.29 6.97
N ARG A 73 -22.44 -13.59 6.39
CA ARG A 73 -21.47 -14.09 5.42
C ARG A 73 -20.06 -13.87 5.92
N VAL A 74 -19.17 -14.80 5.60
CA VAL A 74 -17.73 -14.69 5.89
C VAL A 74 -16.93 -15.01 4.64
N GLY A 75 -15.76 -14.41 4.52
CA GLY A 75 -14.84 -14.65 3.42
C GLY A 75 -13.39 -14.67 3.87
N ALA A 76 -12.57 -15.33 3.08
CA ALA A 76 -11.13 -15.32 3.24
C ALA A 76 -10.44 -15.30 1.88
N ALA A 77 -9.31 -14.60 1.83
CA ALA A 77 -8.42 -14.60 0.68
C ALA A 77 -6.98 -14.78 1.15
N ILE A 78 -6.20 -15.58 0.43
CA ILE A 78 -4.78 -15.82 0.67
C ILE A 78 -4.05 -15.71 -0.66
N ALA A 79 -2.89 -15.08 -0.65
CA ALA A 79 -2.00 -14.98 -1.80
C ALA A 79 -0.56 -15.27 -1.38
N SER A 80 0.17 -15.97 -2.26
CA SER A 80 1.61 -16.17 -2.15
C SER A 80 2.22 -16.01 -3.54
N PHE A 81 3.15 -15.07 -3.68
CA PHE A 81 3.81 -14.78 -4.95
C PHE A 81 5.31 -14.95 -4.77
N ASN A 82 5.87 -15.92 -5.48
CA ASN A 82 7.29 -16.27 -5.35
C ASN A 82 7.91 -16.38 -6.74
N ARG A 83 9.11 -15.81 -6.87
CA ARG A 83 9.92 -15.90 -8.07
C ARG A 83 11.39 -15.62 -7.72
N ASP A 84 12.31 -16.44 -8.26
CA ASP A 84 13.74 -16.19 -8.17
C ASP A 84 14.11 -14.87 -8.86
N GLY A 85 15.23 -14.28 -8.47
CA GLY A 85 15.79 -13.11 -9.13
C GLY A 85 16.29 -13.41 -10.53
N PHE A 86 16.42 -12.37 -11.33
CA PHE A 86 17.03 -12.47 -12.67
C PHE A 86 18.34 -11.68 -12.78
N GLY A 87 18.82 -11.14 -11.66
CA GLY A 87 20.13 -10.56 -11.43
C GLY A 87 20.73 -11.10 -10.13
N GLU A 88 22.00 -10.81 -9.90
CA GLU A 88 22.74 -11.25 -8.73
C GLU A 88 23.56 -10.09 -8.15
N ASN A 89 23.63 -10.01 -6.85
CA ASN A 89 24.64 -9.20 -6.15
C ASN A 89 25.95 -9.99 -6.14
N ARG A 90 26.94 -9.50 -6.89
CA ARG A 90 28.24 -10.15 -7.03
C ARG A 90 29.14 -10.11 -5.80
N ILE A 91 28.71 -9.41 -4.76
CA ILE A 91 29.43 -9.32 -3.47
C ILE A 91 28.81 -10.25 -2.45
N THR A 92 27.47 -10.25 -2.31
CA THR A 92 26.76 -11.03 -1.30
C THR A 92 26.33 -12.40 -1.82
N GLY A 93 26.18 -12.56 -3.13
CA GLY A 93 25.61 -13.75 -3.75
C GLY A 93 24.09 -13.78 -3.66
N GLU A 94 23.43 -12.72 -3.20
CA GLU A 94 21.99 -12.63 -3.12
C GLU A 94 21.38 -12.36 -4.49
N GLU A 95 20.19 -12.88 -4.69
CA GLU A 95 19.41 -12.57 -5.88
C GLU A 95 18.95 -11.12 -5.89
N ASN A 96 19.04 -10.47 -7.04
CA ASN A 96 18.45 -9.17 -7.31
C ASN A 96 17.17 -9.34 -8.13
N TYR A 97 16.11 -8.59 -7.80
CA TYR A 97 14.78 -8.66 -8.42
C TYR A 97 13.99 -9.97 -8.16
N ASN A 98 14.29 -10.71 -7.12
CA ASN A 98 13.42 -11.80 -6.67
C ASN A 98 12.06 -11.26 -6.18
N LYS A 99 11.12 -12.16 -5.91
CA LYS A 99 9.83 -11.85 -5.30
C LYS A 99 9.49 -12.89 -4.25
N GLU A 100 9.19 -12.45 -3.05
CA GLU A 100 8.70 -13.26 -1.94
C GLU A 100 7.63 -12.47 -1.18
N LEU A 101 6.37 -12.67 -1.56
CA LEU A 101 5.25 -11.94 -0.99
C LEU A 101 4.16 -12.89 -0.51
N PHE A 102 3.67 -12.65 0.70
CA PHE A 102 2.50 -13.28 1.29
C PHE A 102 1.44 -12.23 1.62
N GLY A 103 0.17 -12.55 1.36
CA GLY A 103 -0.97 -11.73 1.75
C GLY A 103 -2.12 -12.59 2.23
N ALA A 104 -2.86 -12.10 3.21
CA ALA A 104 -4.08 -12.73 3.71
C ALA A 104 -5.12 -11.65 4.04
N ARG A 105 -6.39 -11.98 3.84
CA ARG A 105 -7.53 -11.14 4.20
C ARG A 105 -8.66 -12.01 4.71
N VAL A 106 -9.36 -11.53 5.73
CA VAL A 106 -10.62 -12.08 6.20
C VAL A 106 -11.67 -10.97 6.18
N SER A 107 -12.90 -11.33 5.88
CA SER A 107 -14.03 -10.39 5.83
C SER A 107 -15.30 -11.04 6.36
N ALA A 108 -16.18 -10.22 6.89
CA ALA A 108 -17.50 -10.61 7.38
C ALA A 108 -18.53 -9.54 7.01
N GLU A 109 -19.71 -9.96 6.63
CA GLU A 109 -20.86 -9.10 6.39
C GLU A 109 -22.05 -9.62 7.22
N LEU A 110 -22.72 -8.70 7.89
CA LEU A 110 -23.86 -8.99 8.76
C LEU A 110 -25.00 -8.02 8.45
N ASP A 111 -26.11 -8.55 7.97
CA ASP A 111 -27.35 -7.83 7.78
C ASP A 111 -28.12 -7.87 9.12
N LEU A 112 -28.00 -6.81 9.92
CA LEU A 112 -28.69 -6.69 11.23
C LEU A 112 -30.18 -6.43 11.07
N ALA A 113 -30.58 -5.78 9.96
CA ALA A 113 -31.95 -5.55 9.55
C ALA A 113 -31.96 -5.42 8.02
N GLU A 114 -33.17 -5.41 7.40
CA GLU A 114 -33.32 -5.23 5.95
C GLU A 114 -32.68 -3.93 5.44
N ASN A 115 -32.54 -2.94 6.31
CA ASN A 115 -31.99 -1.62 5.98
C ASN A 115 -30.70 -1.29 6.77
N PHE A 116 -30.05 -2.27 7.42
CA PHE A 116 -28.83 -2.03 8.18
C PHE A 116 -27.82 -3.16 8.02
N GLN A 117 -26.68 -2.84 7.43
CA GLN A 117 -25.59 -3.78 7.18
C GLN A 117 -24.29 -3.33 7.87
N LEU A 118 -23.57 -4.30 8.43
CA LEU A 118 -22.20 -4.15 8.92
C LEU A 118 -21.26 -4.98 8.04
N ARG A 119 -20.12 -4.40 7.67
CA ARG A 119 -19.02 -5.09 7.00
C ARG A 119 -17.74 -4.89 7.79
N ALA A 120 -17.06 -5.97 8.14
CA ALA A 120 -15.75 -5.94 8.78
C ALA A 120 -14.73 -6.64 7.88
N ALA A 121 -13.51 -6.12 7.86
CA ALA A 121 -12.40 -6.77 7.19
C ALA A 121 -11.11 -6.56 7.99
N ALA A 122 -10.21 -7.55 7.92
CA ALA A 122 -8.85 -7.43 8.40
C ALA A 122 -7.90 -8.05 7.36
N ASP A 123 -6.74 -7.44 7.18
CA ASP A 123 -5.73 -7.89 6.22
C ASP A 123 -4.32 -7.84 6.81
N TYR A 124 -3.47 -8.68 6.25
CA TYR A 124 -2.06 -8.78 6.56
C TYR A 124 -1.28 -8.97 5.27
N SER A 125 -0.14 -8.32 5.15
CA SER A 125 0.80 -8.51 4.05
C SER A 125 2.24 -8.51 4.55
N LEU A 126 3.07 -9.34 3.92
CA LEU A 126 4.49 -9.49 4.20
C LEU A 126 5.25 -9.63 2.88
N ASP A 127 6.16 -8.69 2.61
CA ASP A 127 7.09 -8.74 1.49
C ASP A 127 8.52 -8.91 2.04
N LYS A 128 9.16 -10.01 1.67
CA LYS A 128 10.55 -10.36 1.99
C LYS A 128 11.43 -10.41 0.74
N SER A 129 10.96 -9.84 -0.36
CA SER A 129 11.79 -9.73 -1.56
C SER A 129 13.07 -8.96 -1.23
N ASN A 130 14.20 -9.36 -1.79
CA ASN A 130 15.47 -8.65 -1.61
C ASN A 130 15.36 -7.22 -2.14
N ALA A 131 16.10 -6.32 -1.54
CA ALA A 131 16.18 -4.94 -1.99
C ALA A 131 16.65 -4.88 -3.46
N ARG A 132 15.98 -4.06 -4.26
CA ARG A 132 16.38 -3.82 -5.64
C ARG A 132 17.55 -2.85 -5.62
N GLN A 133 18.76 -3.39 -5.82
CA GLN A 133 19.98 -2.62 -5.83
C GLN A 133 20.26 -2.04 -7.22
N GLY A 134 20.98 -0.92 -7.25
CA GLY A 134 21.34 -0.22 -8.47
C GLY A 134 22.42 -0.92 -9.30
N HIS A 135 22.54 -0.53 -10.55
CA HIS A 135 23.60 -0.94 -11.47
C HIS A 135 24.35 0.30 -11.98
N ARG A 136 25.66 0.33 -11.82
CA ARG A 136 26.48 1.43 -12.32
C ARG A 136 26.64 1.34 -13.84
N LEU A 137 26.39 2.45 -14.52
CA LEU A 137 26.54 2.56 -15.97
C LEU A 137 27.94 3.02 -16.39
N ILE A 138 28.74 3.56 -15.47
CA ILE A 138 30.11 4.00 -15.70
C ILE A 138 31.03 3.36 -14.65
N PRO A 139 32.32 3.11 -14.98
CA PRO A 139 33.28 2.61 -13.99
C PRO A 139 33.38 3.59 -12.81
N ASP A 140 33.70 3.03 -11.65
CA ASP A 140 34.03 3.87 -10.52
C ASP A 140 35.28 4.69 -10.78
N GLN A 141 35.28 5.95 -10.36
CA GLN A 141 36.36 6.91 -10.61
C GLN A 141 36.99 7.44 -9.31
N PHE A 142 36.48 7.00 -8.15
CA PHE A 142 37.02 7.43 -6.86
C PHE A 142 38.11 6.49 -6.38
N PRO A 143 39.39 6.98 -6.28
CA PRO A 143 40.44 6.18 -5.66
C PRO A 143 40.10 5.90 -4.17
N PRO A 144 40.59 4.78 -3.58
CA PRO A 144 41.55 3.85 -4.17
C PRO A 144 40.95 2.73 -5.02
N PHE A 145 39.62 2.66 -5.10
CA PHE A 145 38.90 1.55 -5.74
C PHE A 145 38.56 1.91 -7.19
N THR A 146 38.66 0.94 -8.06
CA THR A 146 38.21 1.06 -9.45
C THR A 146 37.50 -0.21 -9.85
N TYR A 147 36.19 -0.12 -10.07
CA TYR A 147 35.39 -1.25 -10.50
C TYR A 147 34.91 -1.06 -11.95
N PRO A 148 35.13 -2.04 -12.84
CA PRO A 148 34.56 -1.98 -14.17
C PRO A 148 33.03 -2.11 -14.10
N VAL A 149 32.33 -1.63 -15.12
CA VAL A 149 30.89 -1.87 -15.30
C VAL A 149 30.64 -3.39 -15.39
N LEU A 150 29.60 -3.89 -14.72
CA LEU A 150 29.16 -5.26 -14.86
C LEU A 150 28.55 -5.50 -16.24
N GLY A 151 28.71 -6.73 -16.76
CA GLY A 151 28.22 -7.06 -18.11
C GLY A 151 26.72 -7.26 -18.19
N ASP A 152 26.09 -7.68 -17.09
CA ASP A 152 24.65 -7.80 -16.98
C ASP A 152 24.08 -6.60 -16.22
N VAL A 153 23.09 -5.93 -16.81
CA VAL A 153 22.47 -4.74 -16.25
C VAL A 153 21.60 -5.01 -15.00
N PHE A 154 21.26 -6.27 -14.77
CA PHE A 154 20.50 -6.71 -13.60
C PHE A 154 21.39 -7.09 -12.41
N ASP A 155 22.69 -7.26 -12.65
CA ASP A 155 23.67 -7.51 -11.59
C ASP A 155 24.08 -6.22 -10.87
N THR A 156 24.43 -6.36 -9.60
CA THR A 156 24.91 -5.26 -8.77
C THR A 156 26.18 -5.65 -8.02
N ARG A 157 26.86 -4.65 -7.45
CA ARG A 157 27.92 -4.79 -6.44
C ARG A 157 27.60 -4.08 -5.14
N ALA A 158 26.37 -3.72 -4.91
CA ALA A 158 25.94 -3.03 -3.70
C ALA A 158 26.44 -3.73 -2.45
N GLY A 159 27.07 -2.98 -1.55
CA GLY A 159 27.75 -3.51 -0.36
C GLY A 159 26.91 -3.56 0.88
N LEU A 160 25.72 -2.94 0.87
CA LEU A 160 24.87 -2.87 2.05
C LEU A 160 24.20 -4.22 2.35
N ASN A 161 24.67 -4.85 3.42
CA ASN A 161 24.23 -6.17 3.87
C ASN A 161 23.74 -6.15 5.33
N ALA A 162 23.56 -4.98 5.91
CA ALA A 162 23.34 -4.87 7.35
C ALA A 162 21.92 -5.25 7.78
N VAL A 163 20.95 -5.18 6.89
CA VAL A 163 19.54 -5.47 7.17
C VAL A 163 18.87 -6.09 5.95
N ASP A 164 18.06 -7.11 6.17
CA ASP A 164 17.21 -7.68 5.15
C ASP A 164 16.08 -6.70 4.81
N GLN A 165 15.68 -6.62 3.56
CA GLN A 165 14.47 -5.91 3.20
C GLN A 165 13.27 -6.67 3.74
N ARG A 166 12.38 -5.93 4.40
CA ARG A 166 11.11 -6.45 4.91
C ARG A 166 10.07 -5.33 4.87
N VAL A 167 8.91 -5.63 4.34
CA VAL A 167 7.75 -4.77 4.46
C VAL A 167 6.62 -5.60 5.05
N GLU A 168 6.14 -5.19 6.20
CA GLU A 168 5.02 -5.82 6.89
C GLU A 168 3.92 -4.78 7.08
N ALA A 169 2.69 -5.14 6.73
CA ALA A 169 1.56 -4.26 6.92
C ALA A 169 0.33 -5.06 7.32
N TYR A 170 -0.46 -4.50 8.22
CA TYR A 170 -1.74 -5.05 8.63
C TYR A 170 -2.75 -3.95 8.91
N GLY A 171 -4.01 -4.32 8.89
CA GLY A 171 -5.05 -3.38 9.22
C GLY A 171 -6.42 -4.02 9.27
N GLY A 172 -7.38 -3.19 9.65
CA GLY A 172 -8.77 -3.57 9.70
C GLY A 172 -9.70 -2.42 9.42
N SER A 173 -10.89 -2.72 9.00
CA SER A 173 -11.95 -1.76 8.75
C SER A 173 -13.31 -2.29 9.22
N LEU A 174 -14.17 -1.35 9.63
CA LEU A 174 -15.56 -1.60 9.91
C LEU A 174 -16.40 -0.55 9.17
N VAL A 175 -17.35 -1.02 8.39
CA VAL A 175 -18.29 -0.17 7.64
C VAL A 175 -19.70 -0.50 8.14
N ALA A 176 -20.41 0.53 8.61
CA ALA A 176 -21.81 0.47 8.92
C ALA A 176 -22.58 1.28 7.87
N GLU A 177 -23.62 0.68 7.28
CA GLU A 177 -24.47 1.31 6.29
C GLU A 177 -25.93 1.14 6.69
N TRP A 178 -26.64 2.26 6.84
CA TRP A 178 -28.01 2.30 7.30
C TRP A 178 -28.88 3.13 6.36
N ASP A 179 -29.79 2.47 5.66
CA ASP A 179 -30.80 3.12 4.86
C ASP A 179 -31.93 3.62 5.76
N LEU A 180 -31.97 4.92 6.01
CA LEU A 180 -33.01 5.55 6.83
C LEU A 180 -34.39 5.50 6.14
N ASN A 181 -34.38 5.63 4.83
CA ASN A 181 -35.53 5.55 3.93
C ASN A 181 -35.03 5.43 2.48
N ASP A 182 -35.94 5.42 1.50
CA ASP A 182 -35.64 5.24 0.08
C ASP A 182 -34.66 6.29 -0.49
N ASN A 183 -34.45 7.41 0.18
CA ASN A 183 -33.63 8.50 -0.31
C ASN A 183 -32.36 8.75 0.51
N TRP A 184 -32.32 8.37 1.78
CA TRP A 184 -31.22 8.70 2.70
C TRP A 184 -30.54 7.47 3.23
N THR A 185 -29.22 7.43 3.08
CA THR A 185 -28.33 6.42 3.66
C THR A 185 -27.29 7.12 4.56
N ILE A 186 -27.08 6.60 5.75
CA ILE A 186 -25.92 6.94 6.61
C ILE A 186 -24.88 5.85 6.42
N LYS A 187 -23.64 6.26 6.22
CA LYS A 187 -22.50 5.35 6.13
C LYS A 187 -21.40 5.83 7.06
N ASN A 188 -20.92 4.94 7.92
CA ASN A 188 -19.76 5.18 8.77
C ASN A 188 -18.66 4.19 8.38
N ILE A 189 -17.44 4.68 8.24
CA ILE A 189 -16.25 3.92 7.86
C ILE A 189 -15.20 4.17 8.90
N LEU A 190 -14.82 3.13 9.65
CA LEU A 190 -13.69 3.13 10.57
C LEU A 190 -12.57 2.30 9.96
N ALA A 191 -11.34 2.77 10.06
CA ALA A 191 -10.19 1.99 9.63
C ALA A 191 -8.97 2.26 10.53
N TYR A 192 -8.19 1.20 10.75
CA TYR A 192 -6.87 1.24 11.36
C TYR A 192 -5.88 0.51 10.46
N ARG A 193 -4.71 1.08 10.26
CA ARG A 193 -3.61 0.46 9.51
C ARG A 193 -2.29 0.73 10.19
N GLU A 194 -1.39 -0.24 10.08
CA GLU A 194 -0.01 -0.13 10.56
C GLU A 194 0.92 -0.79 9.53
N ASP A 195 2.06 -0.18 9.29
CA ASP A 195 3.12 -0.77 8.48
C ASP A 195 4.51 -0.47 9.05
N GLU A 196 5.38 -1.47 8.94
CA GLU A 196 6.79 -1.38 9.22
C GLU A 196 7.57 -1.80 7.99
N SER A 197 8.62 -1.06 7.65
CA SER A 197 9.53 -1.47 6.59
C SER A 197 10.99 -1.22 6.96
N THR A 198 11.82 -2.24 6.75
CA THR A 198 13.28 -2.13 6.67
C THR A 198 13.68 -2.14 5.20
N SER A 199 14.52 -1.20 4.80
CA SER A 199 14.90 -1.01 3.41
C SER A 199 16.37 -0.65 3.31
N PRO A 200 17.24 -1.62 2.99
CA PRO A 200 18.62 -1.32 2.66
C PRO A 200 18.69 -0.59 1.32
N ILE A 201 19.25 0.60 1.31
CA ILE A 201 19.43 1.44 0.14
C ILE A 201 20.91 1.71 -0.05
N ASP A 202 21.47 1.26 -1.13
CA ASP A 202 22.83 1.55 -1.56
C ASP A 202 22.75 2.55 -2.72
N PHE A 203 23.27 3.75 -2.50
CA PHE A 203 23.16 4.84 -3.48
C PHE A 203 24.29 4.84 -4.52
N ASP A 204 25.40 4.19 -4.23
CA ASP A 204 26.54 4.22 -5.14
C ASP A 204 26.76 2.90 -5.89
N SER A 205 26.12 1.83 -5.46
CA SER A 205 26.21 0.46 -6.03
C SER A 205 27.66 -0.07 -6.02
N LEU A 206 28.41 0.22 -4.93
CA LEU A 206 29.77 -0.23 -4.71
C LEU A 206 29.84 -1.22 -3.53
N PRO A 207 30.91 -2.01 -3.44
CA PRO A 207 31.07 -2.96 -2.34
C PRO A 207 31.39 -2.33 -0.97
N GLU A 208 31.93 -1.12 -1.00
CA GLU A 208 32.32 -0.38 0.18
C GLU A 208 31.11 0.22 0.88
N ALA A 209 31.10 0.22 2.21
CA ALA A 209 30.05 0.86 2.99
C ALA A 209 30.19 2.38 2.95
N ASP A 210 29.74 2.99 1.87
CA ASP A 210 29.76 4.44 1.68
C ASP A 210 28.48 4.87 0.93
N VAL A 211 27.77 5.88 1.46
CA VAL A 211 26.45 6.32 0.99
C VAL A 211 25.39 5.20 1.06
N ASP A 212 25.55 4.30 1.99
CA ASP A 212 24.63 3.21 2.29
C ASP A 212 23.62 3.61 3.37
N VAL A 213 22.38 3.23 3.22
CA VAL A 213 21.33 3.61 4.16
C VAL A 213 20.48 2.41 4.59
N PRO A 214 20.66 1.91 5.82
CA PRO A 214 19.66 1.03 6.44
C PRO A 214 18.44 1.85 6.89
N ALA A 215 17.50 2.06 6.02
CA ALA A 215 16.31 2.85 6.33
C ALA A 215 15.24 2.00 7.05
N ILE A 216 14.63 2.58 8.09
CA ILE A 216 13.50 2.00 8.82
C ILE A 216 12.36 3.00 8.77
N TYR A 217 11.16 2.54 8.44
CA TYR A 217 9.94 3.32 8.43
C TYR A 217 8.86 2.57 9.21
N GLU A 218 8.21 3.27 10.13
CA GLU A 218 7.08 2.77 10.89
C GLU A 218 5.93 3.76 10.75
N ASN A 219 4.76 3.28 10.40
CA ASN A 219 3.59 4.12 10.22
C ASN A 219 2.39 3.46 10.86
N ASP A 220 1.57 4.25 11.55
CA ASP A 220 0.25 3.84 11.99
C ASP A 220 -0.77 4.94 11.69
N GLN A 221 -2.00 4.54 11.45
CA GLN A 221 -3.09 5.49 11.25
C GLN A 221 -4.44 4.93 11.68
N PHE A 222 -5.23 5.79 12.29
CA PHE A 222 -6.66 5.62 12.50
C PHE A 222 -7.43 6.63 11.66
N SER A 223 -8.52 6.21 11.03
CA SER A 223 -9.40 7.11 10.31
C SER A 223 -10.87 6.78 10.55
N GLU A 224 -11.70 7.82 10.57
CA GLU A 224 -13.14 7.72 10.63
C GLU A 224 -13.78 8.65 9.60
N GLU A 225 -14.74 8.12 8.85
CA GLU A 225 -15.52 8.89 7.89
C GLU A 225 -17.01 8.62 8.09
N LEU A 226 -17.77 9.68 8.36
CA LEU A 226 -19.23 9.64 8.46
C LEU A 226 -19.83 10.36 7.26
N GLN A 227 -20.65 9.66 6.50
CA GLN A 227 -21.32 10.17 5.30
C GLN A 227 -22.83 10.12 5.45
N PHE A 228 -23.48 11.15 4.95
CA PHE A 228 -24.93 11.23 4.72
C PHE A 228 -25.15 11.31 3.22
N LEU A 229 -25.63 10.23 2.62
CA LEU A 229 -25.88 10.12 1.20
C LEU A 229 -27.35 10.40 0.92
N TYR A 230 -27.59 11.16 -0.12
CA TYR A 230 -28.94 11.44 -0.62
C TYR A 230 -29.08 10.99 -2.08
N SER A 231 -30.10 10.23 -2.37
CA SER A 231 -30.46 9.80 -3.70
C SER A 231 -31.94 10.06 -3.94
N GLY A 232 -32.25 11.02 -4.82
CA GLY A 232 -33.61 11.38 -5.21
C GLY A 232 -33.69 11.54 -6.71
N ASP A 233 -34.92 11.85 -7.22
CA ASP A 233 -35.19 11.89 -8.64
C ASP A 233 -34.31 12.86 -9.44
N ARG A 234 -33.94 13.99 -8.83
CA ARG A 234 -33.14 15.04 -9.47
C ARG A 234 -31.93 15.50 -8.72
N LEU A 235 -31.82 15.18 -7.43
CA LEU A 235 -30.72 15.55 -6.59
C LEU A 235 -30.06 14.26 -6.08
N ASN A 236 -28.77 14.12 -6.32
CA ASN A 236 -27.95 13.04 -5.77
C ASN A 236 -26.68 13.65 -5.19
N GLY A 237 -26.18 13.09 -4.10
CA GLY A 237 -24.94 13.55 -3.53
C GLY A 237 -24.73 13.09 -2.11
N LEU A 238 -23.72 13.65 -1.48
CA LEU A 238 -23.40 13.35 -0.09
C LEU A 238 -22.80 14.57 0.62
N ILE A 239 -22.89 14.54 1.93
CA ILE A 239 -22.10 15.35 2.84
C ILE A 239 -21.43 14.43 3.83
N GLY A 240 -20.16 14.71 4.18
CA GLY A 240 -19.41 13.86 5.10
C GLY A 240 -18.46 14.65 6.00
N VAL A 241 -18.08 13.99 7.07
CA VAL A 241 -17.01 14.42 7.98
C VAL A 241 -15.96 13.35 8.01
N TYR A 242 -14.71 13.74 7.96
CA TYR A 242 -13.55 12.85 8.01
C TYR A 242 -12.62 13.26 9.13
N TYR A 243 -12.12 12.27 9.85
CA TYR A 243 -11.07 12.39 10.86
C TYR A 243 -9.91 11.44 10.54
N LEU A 244 -8.70 11.89 10.76
CA LEU A 244 -7.47 11.11 10.66
C LEU A 244 -6.54 11.46 11.80
N ASP A 245 -6.02 10.43 12.45
CA ASP A 245 -4.88 10.48 13.36
C ASP A 245 -3.83 9.49 12.84
N ALA A 246 -2.64 9.98 12.53
CA ALA A 246 -1.60 9.20 11.91
C ALA A 246 -0.22 9.60 12.42
N ASN A 247 0.63 8.61 12.64
CA ASN A 247 2.02 8.78 13.01
C ASN A 247 2.92 8.14 11.95
N ALA A 248 4.03 8.80 11.67
CA ALA A 248 5.06 8.27 10.79
C ALA A 248 6.42 8.51 11.42
N SER A 249 7.18 7.43 11.65
CA SER A 249 8.55 7.50 12.09
C SER A 249 9.52 7.03 11.01
N THR A 250 10.71 7.61 11.02
CA THR A 250 11.75 7.30 10.04
C THR A 250 13.11 7.34 10.71
N VAL A 251 13.89 6.29 10.51
CA VAL A 251 15.34 6.29 10.74
C VAL A 251 16.01 6.16 9.39
N PHE A 252 16.88 7.14 9.08
CA PHE A 252 17.61 7.21 7.82
C PHE A 252 19.06 7.54 8.13
N ASP A 253 19.90 6.50 8.29
CA ASP A 253 21.29 6.62 8.71
C ASP A 253 22.21 6.42 7.50
N VAL A 254 22.76 7.51 6.97
CA VAL A 254 23.70 7.46 5.85
C VAL A 254 25.08 7.04 6.37
N LEU A 255 25.47 5.83 6.07
CA LEU A 255 26.80 5.29 6.38
C LEU A 255 27.83 5.88 5.41
N LEU A 256 28.92 6.40 5.94
CA LEU A 256 30.03 7.02 5.22
C LEU A 256 31.37 6.43 5.67
N ALA A 257 31.42 5.09 5.86
CA ALA A 257 32.57 4.44 6.49
C ALA A 257 33.86 4.62 5.67
N THR A 258 33.81 4.40 4.37
CA THR A 258 34.98 4.57 3.49
C THR A 258 35.45 6.02 3.42
N THR A 259 34.53 6.95 3.25
CA THR A 259 34.82 8.39 3.29
C THR A 259 35.37 8.79 4.66
N GLY A 260 34.81 8.27 5.76
CA GLY A 260 35.28 8.51 7.12
C GLY A 260 36.70 8.04 7.33
N ASP A 261 37.06 6.84 6.87
CA ASP A 261 38.43 6.31 6.98
C ASP A 261 39.43 7.16 6.20
N LEU A 262 39.08 7.59 4.98
CA LEU A 262 39.91 8.49 4.17
C LEU A 262 40.15 9.85 4.83
N LEU A 263 39.18 10.33 5.61
CA LEU A 263 39.26 11.59 6.35
C LEU A 263 39.81 11.42 7.76
N SER A 264 40.23 10.22 8.20
CA SER A 264 40.61 9.88 9.55
C SER A 264 39.49 10.13 10.59
N LEU A 265 38.25 9.90 10.19
CA LEU A 265 37.04 9.97 11.00
C LEU A 265 36.30 8.62 10.97
N PRO A 266 36.88 7.56 11.56
CA PRO A 266 36.30 6.22 11.48
C PRO A 266 34.87 6.19 12.07
N GLY A 267 33.95 5.50 11.41
CA GLY A 267 32.55 5.41 11.81
C GLY A 267 31.73 6.65 11.48
N LEU A 268 32.20 7.46 10.51
CA LEU A 268 31.43 8.61 10.03
C LEU A 268 30.08 8.14 9.49
N ASN A 269 29.03 8.77 9.96
CA ASN A 269 27.67 8.61 9.46
C ASN A 269 26.90 9.92 9.57
N ALA A 270 25.77 9.99 8.88
CA ALA A 270 24.84 11.11 8.99
C ALA A 270 23.44 10.54 9.29
N GLN A 271 23.15 10.40 10.58
CA GLN A 271 21.87 9.89 11.04
C GLN A 271 20.80 10.97 11.01
N THR A 272 19.71 10.66 10.34
CA THR A 272 18.48 11.46 10.37
C THR A 272 17.37 10.57 10.90
N PHE A 273 16.62 11.09 11.85
CA PHE A 273 15.40 10.47 12.32
C PHE A 273 14.31 11.54 12.44
N GLY A 274 13.06 11.13 12.32
CA GLY A 274 11.93 12.02 12.45
C GLY A 274 10.67 11.27 12.82
N ASP A 275 9.88 11.91 13.69
CA ASP A 275 8.54 11.50 14.03
C ASP A 275 7.58 12.61 13.59
N VAL A 276 6.53 12.25 12.87
CA VAL A 276 5.53 13.17 12.37
C VAL A 276 4.15 12.68 12.78
N GLY A 277 3.55 13.32 13.77
CA GLY A 277 2.14 13.16 14.09
C GLY A 277 1.28 14.05 13.18
N THR A 278 0.22 13.49 12.65
CA THR A 278 -0.73 14.19 11.80
C THR A 278 -2.14 13.96 12.33
N GLU A 279 -2.75 14.99 12.88
CA GLU A 279 -4.17 15.00 13.24
C GLU A 279 -4.91 15.96 12.31
N THR A 280 -5.99 15.48 11.68
CA THR A 280 -6.76 16.32 10.76
C THR A 280 -8.23 15.92 10.75
N TRP A 281 -9.09 16.89 10.55
CA TRP A 281 -10.50 16.69 10.27
C TRP A 281 -10.91 17.51 9.06
N SER A 282 -11.96 17.09 8.41
CA SER A 282 -12.53 17.86 7.31
C SER A 282 -14.02 17.62 7.18
N ILE A 283 -14.72 18.61 6.66
CA ILE A 283 -16.09 18.47 6.18
C ILE A 283 -16.08 18.60 4.66
N PHE A 284 -16.83 17.76 3.99
CA PHE A 284 -16.88 17.76 2.53
C PHE A 284 -18.29 17.45 2.03
N GLY A 285 -18.55 17.80 0.79
CA GLY A 285 -19.81 17.46 0.14
C GLY A 285 -19.67 17.53 -1.36
N ASP A 286 -20.46 16.73 -2.04
CA ASP A 286 -20.56 16.70 -3.49
C ASP A 286 -22.01 16.40 -3.88
N PHE A 287 -22.61 17.28 -4.68
CA PHE A 287 -24.00 17.18 -5.10
C PHE A 287 -24.13 17.40 -6.59
N THR A 288 -24.94 16.59 -7.22
CA THR A 288 -25.34 16.73 -8.62
C THR A 288 -26.85 16.95 -8.68
N TYR A 289 -27.27 18.03 -9.33
CA TYR A 289 -28.68 18.37 -9.56
C TYR A 289 -28.99 18.35 -11.04
N ASP A 290 -30.00 17.58 -11.43
CA ASP A 290 -30.49 17.49 -12.79
C ASP A 290 -31.48 18.65 -13.07
N LEU A 291 -30.99 19.70 -13.72
CA LEU A 291 -31.78 20.87 -14.11
C LEU A 291 -32.85 20.49 -15.12
N THR A 292 -32.52 19.62 -16.05
CA THR A 292 -33.38 19.05 -17.08
C THR A 292 -32.86 17.65 -17.45
N ASP A 293 -33.57 16.89 -18.28
CA ASP A 293 -33.11 15.59 -18.80
C ASP A 293 -31.80 15.64 -19.61
N ARG A 294 -31.28 16.84 -19.90
CA ARG A 294 -30.07 17.04 -20.72
C ARG A 294 -28.97 17.85 -20.00
N TRP A 295 -29.28 18.49 -18.90
CA TRP A 295 -28.40 19.37 -18.18
C TRP A 295 -28.36 19.00 -16.71
N SER A 296 -27.19 18.72 -16.21
CA SER A 296 -26.94 18.55 -14.81
C SER A 296 -25.87 19.54 -14.31
N LEU A 297 -25.96 19.93 -13.07
CA LEU A 297 -25.02 20.79 -12.38
C LEU A 297 -24.42 20.03 -11.20
N SER A 298 -23.11 19.86 -11.19
CA SER A 298 -22.40 19.27 -10.05
C SER A 298 -21.61 20.33 -9.31
N LEU A 299 -21.68 20.29 -7.98
CA LEU A 299 -20.98 21.17 -7.06
C LEU A 299 -20.39 20.37 -5.92
N GLY A 300 -19.07 20.47 -5.73
CA GLY A 300 -18.37 19.82 -4.63
C GLY A 300 -17.36 20.73 -3.95
N GLY A 301 -17.11 20.46 -2.69
CA GLY A 301 -16.13 21.19 -1.90
C GLY A 301 -15.68 20.41 -0.66
N ARG A 302 -14.51 20.75 -0.14
CA ARG A 302 -13.93 20.19 1.10
C ARG A 302 -13.22 21.31 1.87
N TYR A 303 -13.44 21.33 3.16
CA TYR A 303 -12.74 22.21 4.11
C TYR A 303 -12.06 21.37 5.19
#